data_c0846901730f95cce6c1899e8ac99e36
#
_entry.id   c0846901730f95cce6c1899e8ac99e36
#
_cell.length_a   1.000
_cell.length_b   1.000
_cell.length_c   1.000
_cell.angle_alpha   90.00
_cell.angle_beta   90.00
_cell.angle_gamma   90.00
#
_symmetry.space_group_name_H-M   'P 1'
#
loop_
_entity.id
_entity.type
_entity.pdbx_description
1 polymer ?
#
loop_
_entity_poly.entity_id
_entity_poly.type
_entity_poly.pdbx_seq_one_letter_code
_entity_poly.pdbx_strand_id
1 'polypeptide(L)'
;MATQQNNGQEQDLNHLRKVRREKLAELQANGQNPFEITKYDVTHHSQEVKDNFDELEGKHVVLAGRMMSKRVMGKASFCNVQDLQGNIQSYVARDSIGEEEYKAFKKMDIGDIVGLEGEVFKTKTGEISIHASAVKLLSKSLQILPEKFHGLTNTDTRYRQRYVDLIMNPEVKDTFIKRSKILTAIRKYLGNEGFMEVETPMLVQNAGGAAARPFETHFNALNEDLKLRISLELYLKRLIVGGLERVYEIGRVFRNEGLDTRHNPEFTLMELYQAYTDYHGMMDLTENLYRFVAQEVLGTTQIVYKGIEMDLGKPFERITMVDAVKKYAGVDWNEVETLEQARELAKAHNLEFEERHKKGDILNLFFEEYVEEHLLQPTFVMDHPVEISPLTKKKPENPDYVERFEFFMNGWEMANAYSELNDPIDQRERFKAQEELLAQGDDEANTTDEDFMNALEIGMPPTGGIGFGIDRMCMLLTGAEAIRDVLLFPTMKSLGGADNKKDQAAESAPVEEKKEEKIDFSKVEIEPLFKEFVDFDTFSKSDFRAVKVKECVADR
;
A
#
# COMPACT_ATOMS: atom_id res chain seq x y z
N MET A 1 -9.85 -11.88 37.99
CA MET A 1 -10.08 -10.43 38.16
C MET A 1 -10.15 -9.68 36.81
N ALA A 2 -9.32 -9.98 35.83
CA ALA A 2 -9.37 -9.29 34.51
C ALA A 2 -10.66 -9.50 33.72
N THR A 3 -11.30 -10.66 33.81
CA THR A 3 -12.54 -10.98 33.07
C THR A 3 -13.78 -10.27 33.64
N GLN A 4 -13.82 -9.95 34.94
CA GLN A 4 -14.92 -9.20 35.54
C GLN A 4 -14.83 -7.68 35.28
N GLN A 5 -13.63 -7.12 35.17
CA GLN A 5 -13.43 -5.72 34.81
C GLN A 5 -13.82 -5.46 33.34
N ASN A 6 -13.54 -6.39 32.42
CA ASN A 6 -13.91 -6.26 31.00
C ASN A 6 -15.44 -6.27 30.80
N ASN A 7 -16.17 -7.12 31.52
CA ASN A 7 -17.64 -7.18 31.43
C ASN A 7 -18.32 -5.88 31.94
N GLY A 8 -17.78 -5.25 32.99
CA GLY A 8 -18.33 -3.98 33.50
C GLY A 8 -18.15 -2.83 32.52
N GLN A 9 -16.97 -2.69 31.94
CA GLN A 9 -16.67 -1.63 30.94
C GLN A 9 -17.52 -1.81 29.65
N GLU A 10 -17.74 -3.03 29.21
CA GLU A 10 -18.54 -3.31 28.02
C GLU A 10 -20.04 -3.01 28.25
N GLN A 11 -20.55 -3.28 29.45
CA GLN A 11 -21.93 -2.92 29.84
C GLN A 11 -22.12 -1.40 29.91
N ASP A 12 -21.15 -0.66 30.47
CA ASP A 12 -21.18 0.79 30.54
C ASP A 12 -21.12 1.43 29.12
N LEU A 13 -20.28 0.91 28.24
CA LEU A 13 -20.20 1.37 26.85
C LEU A 13 -21.51 1.11 26.09
N ASN A 14 -22.14 -0.03 26.29
CA ASN A 14 -23.43 -0.35 25.66
C ASN A 14 -24.55 0.56 26.19
N HIS A 15 -24.54 0.90 27.48
CA HIS A 15 -25.47 1.87 28.06
C HIS A 15 -25.28 3.26 27.44
N LEU A 16 -24.06 3.75 27.34
CA LEU A 16 -23.77 5.05 26.72
C LEU A 16 -24.18 5.12 25.25
N ARG A 17 -23.94 4.03 24.48
CA ARG A 17 -24.43 3.92 23.09
C ARG A 17 -25.95 3.99 23.00
N LYS A 18 -26.66 3.37 23.94
CA LYS A 18 -28.13 3.43 24.03
C LYS A 18 -28.61 4.87 24.29
N VAL A 19 -28.01 5.54 25.28
CA VAL A 19 -28.34 6.95 25.60
C VAL A 19 -28.14 7.88 24.39
N ARG A 20 -27.06 7.68 23.60
CA ARG A 20 -26.85 8.49 22.39
C ARG A 20 -27.92 8.25 21.32
N ARG A 21 -28.40 7.01 21.16
CA ARG A 21 -29.51 6.69 20.25
C ARG A 21 -30.84 7.30 20.74
N GLU A 22 -31.08 7.28 22.03
CA GLU A 22 -32.26 7.93 22.63
C GLU A 22 -32.25 9.45 22.40
N LYS A 23 -31.09 10.11 22.60
CA LYS A 23 -30.92 11.54 22.26
C LYS A 23 -31.17 11.83 20.79
N LEU A 24 -30.71 10.97 19.88
CA LEU A 24 -30.99 11.12 18.45
C LEU A 24 -32.47 10.99 18.16
N ALA A 25 -33.15 9.99 18.72
CA ALA A 25 -34.60 9.81 18.57
C ALA A 25 -35.40 11.02 19.09
N GLU A 26 -34.97 11.61 20.22
CA GLU A 26 -35.57 12.86 20.75
C GLU A 26 -35.39 14.02 19.74
N LEU A 27 -34.20 14.19 19.18
CA LEU A 27 -33.96 15.22 18.16
C LEU A 27 -34.81 15.02 16.90
N GLN A 28 -34.93 13.80 16.42
CA GLN A 28 -35.73 13.45 15.25
C GLN A 28 -37.23 13.71 15.50
N ALA A 29 -37.74 13.31 16.67
CA ALA A 29 -39.14 13.55 17.06
C ALA A 29 -39.48 15.04 17.16
N ASN A 30 -38.49 15.89 17.47
CA ASN A 30 -38.63 17.34 17.55
C ASN A 30 -38.37 18.06 16.22
N GLY A 31 -38.19 17.35 15.11
CA GLY A 31 -37.88 17.94 13.79
C GLY A 31 -36.46 18.55 13.70
N GLN A 32 -35.55 18.13 14.56
CA GLN A 32 -34.17 18.60 14.63
C GLN A 32 -33.18 17.50 14.22
N ASN A 33 -33.55 16.71 13.22
CA ASN A 33 -32.70 15.60 12.74
C ASN A 33 -31.40 16.13 12.13
N PRO A 34 -30.21 15.91 12.76
CA PRO A 34 -28.95 16.42 12.23
C PRO A 34 -28.57 15.78 10.90
N PHE A 35 -29.07 14.58 10.59
CA PHE A 35 -28.76 13.87 9.35
C PHE A 35 -29.52 14.38 8.12
N GLU A 36 -30.44 15.31 8.28
CA GLU A 36 -31.11 16.02 7.19
C GLU A 36 -30.30 17.23 6.70
N ILE A 37 -29.25 17.62 7.43
CA ILE A 37 -28.38 18.73 7.04
C ILE A 37 -27.44 18.25 5.94
N THR A 38 -27.59 18.80 4.73
CA THR A 38 -26.82 18.40 3.55
C THR A 38 -25.63 19.34 3.26
N LYS A 39 -25.64 20.55 3.82
CA LYS A 39 -24.61 21.57 3.58
C LYS A 39 -24.41 22.46 4.82
N TYR A 40 -23.15 22.84 5.04
CA TYR A 40 -22.78 23.85 6.02
C TYR A 40 -21.62 24.67 5.45
N ASP A 41 -21.76 25.98 5.35
CA ASP A 41 -20.79 26.86 4.70
C ASP A 41 -19.69 27.25 5.69
N VAL A 42 -18.55 26.61 5.58
CA VAL A 42 -17.34 26.85 6.37
C VAL A 42 -16.51 27.94 5.70
N THR A 43 -16.05 28.94 6.47
CA THR A 43 -15.21 30.02 5.96
C THR A 43 -13.72 29.84 6.24
N HIS A 44 -13.37 29.23 7.38
CA HIS A 44 -12.00 29.06 7.85
C HIS A 44 -11.79 27.69 8.51
N HIS A 45 -10.53 27.26 8.56
CA HIS A 45 -10.10 26.14 9.37
C HIS A 45 -9.39 26.60 10.65
N SER A 46 -9.28 25.70 11.63
CA SER A 46 -8.74 26.00 12.96
C SER A 46 -7.33 26.60 12.94
N GLN A 47 -6.42 26.08 12.10
CA GLN A 47 -5.06 26.58 12.00
C GLN A 47 -4.98 27.90 11.25
N GLU A 48 -5.80 28.09 10.21
CA GLU A 48 -5.88 29.37 9.50
C GLU A 48 -6.29 30.51 10.43
N VAL A 49 -7.24 30.26 11.35
CA VAL A 49 -7.63 31.26 12.35
C VAL A 49 -6.49 31.58 13.30
N LYS A 50 -5.69 30.58 13.69
CA LYS A 50 -4.55 30.78 14.60
C LYS A 50 -3.40 31.54 13.92
N ASP A 51 -3.08 31.15 12.69
CA ASP A 51 -1.96 31.72 11.93
C ASP A 51 -2.24 33.19 11.53
N ASN A 52 -3.51 33.52 11.25
CA ASN A 52 -3.94 34.84 10.84
C ASN A 52 -4.68 35.59 11.96
N PHE A 53 -4.37 35.31 13.23
CA PHE A 53 -5.08 35.90 14.37
C PHE A 53 -5.14 37.42 14.33
N ASP A 54 -4.02 38.09 14.06
CA ASP A 54 -3.93 39.54 14.04
C ASP A 54 -4.87 40.20 13.03
N GLU A 55 -5.17 39.48 11.92
CA GLU A 55 -6.10 39.95 10.89
C GLU A 55 -7.56 39.57 11.23
N LEU A 56 -7.76 38.47 11.97
CA LEU A 56 -9.07 37.88 12.23
C LEU A 56 -9.62 38.23 13.60
N GLU A 57 -8.86 38.85 14.51
CA GLU A 57 -9.36 39.26 15.83
C GLU A 57 -10.61 40.13 15.70
N GLY A 58 -11.68 39.75 16.41
CA GLY A 58 -12.98 40.42 16.36
C GLY A 58 -13.80 40.17 15.10
N LYS A 59 -13.28 39.43 14.12
CA LYS A 59 -14.04 39.06 12.91
C LYS A 59 -14.86 37.81 13.13
N HIS A 60 -16.00 37.75 12.46
CA HIS A 60 -16.89 36.61 12.46
C HIS A 60 -16.37 35.53 11.50
N VAL A 61 -16.27 34.29 11.99
CA VAL A 61 -15.84 33.12 11.23
C VAL A 61 -16.84 31.97 11.44
N VAL A 62 -16.86 31.06 10.45
CA VAL A 62 -17.64 29.83 10.50
C VAL A 62 -16.70 28.64 10.34
N LEU A 63 -16.71 27.74 11.32
CA LEU A 63 -15.91 26.52 11.34
C LEU A 63 -16.82 25.31 11.50
N ALA A 64 -16.34 24.15 11.08
CA ALA A 64 -16.99 22.87 11.37
C ALA A 64 -15.95 21.80 11.71
N GLY A 65 -16.31 20.90 12.61
CA GLY A 65 -15.43 19.81 12.98
C GLY A 65 -16.00 18.91 14.07
N ARG A 66 -15.17 18.02 14.57
CA ARG A 66 -15.54 17.07 15.64
C ARG A 66 -15.30 17.68 17.01
N MET A 67 -16.31 17.63 17.88
CA MET A 67 -16.18 18.03 19.28
C MET A 67 -15.32 17.00 20.04
N MET A 68 -14.10 17.38 20.40
CA MET A 68 -13.14 16.49 21.07
C MET A 68 -13.12 16.64 22.59
N SER A 69 -13.62 17.76 23.10
CA SER A 69 -13.80 17.98 24.54
C SER A 69 -14.90 19.00 24.80
N LYS A 70 -15.53 18.88 25.96
CA LYS A 70 -16.54 19.83 26.42
C LYS A 70 -16.46 19.98 27.94
N ARG A 71 -16.40 21.22 28.42
CA ARG A 71 -16.42 21.56 29.84
C ARG A 71 -17.52 22.59 30.13
N VAL A 72 -18.54 22.15 30.86
CA VAL A 72 -19.68 22.99 31.24
C VAL A 72 -19.41 23.64 32.59
N MET A 73 -19.54 24.97 32.65
CA MET A 73 -19.35 25.78 33.86
C MET A 73 -20.55 26.70 34.08
N GLY A 74 -21.66 26.13 34.47
CA GLY A 74 -22.91 26.89 34.73
C GLY A 74 -23.51 27.51 33.46
N LYS A 75 -23.36 28.85 33.32
CA LYS A 75 -23.90 29.62 32.17
C LYS A 75 -22.96 29.73 30.99
N ALA A 76 -21.74 29.23 31.14
CA ALA A 76 -20.74 29.23 30.07
C ALA A 76 -20.09 27.86 29.97
N SER A 77 -19.52 27.58 28.82
CA SER A 77 -18.83 26.32 28.52
C SER A 77 -17.66 26.58 27.61
N PHE A 78 -16.67 25.68 27.66
CA PHE A 78 -15.65 25.56 26.63
C PHE A 78 -15.77 24.22 25.92
N CYS A 79 -15.55 24.21 24.63
CA CYS A 79 -15.35 22.99 23.86
C CYS A 79 -14.17 23.13 22.90
N ASN A 80 -13.53 22.02 22.56
CA ASN A 80 -12.54 21.99 21.48
C ASN A 80 -13.14 21.26 20.29
N VAL A 81 -13.00 21.86 19.12
CA VAL A 81 -13.44 21.30 17.84
C VAL A 81 -12.21 21.02 16.99
N GLN A 82 -12.13 19.79 16.50
CA GLN A 82 -11.07 19.30 15.63
C GLN A 82 -11.54 19.30 14.19
N ASP A 83 -10.77 19.90 13.30
CA ASP A 83 -10.96 19.86 11.85
C ASP A 83 -9.77 19.17 11.14
N LEU A 84 -9.62 19.42 9.81
CA LEU A 84 -8.50 18.90 9.03
C LEU A 84 -7.14 19.42 9.52
N GLN A 85 -7.07 20.70 9.87
CA GLN A 85 -5.82 21.39 10.15
C GLN A 85 -5.41 21.37 11.64
N GLY A 86 -6.36 21.07 12.54
CA GLY A 86 -6.02 21.01 13.97
C GLY A 86 -7.23 21.12 14.89
N ASN A 87 -7.04 21.80 16.02
CA ASN A 87 -8.07 22.02 17.03
C ASN A 87 -8.21 23.50 17.34
N ILE A 88 -9.44 23.94 17.59
CA ILE A 88 -9.70 25.27 18.10
C ILE A 88 -10.62 25.23 19.32
N GLN A 89 -10.33 26.06 20.31
CA GLN A 89 -11.19 26.23 21.45
C GLN A 89 -12.37 27.13 21.10
N SER A 90 -13.56 26.83 21.60
CA SER A 90 -14.72 27.71 21.52
C SER A 90 -15.27 27.99 22.92
N TYR A 91 -15.53 29.25 23.19
CA TYR A 91 -16.28 29.72 24.36
C TYR A 91 -17.75 29.85 24.00
N VAL A 92 -18.58 29.08 24.67
CA VAL A 92 -20.02 29.00 24.41
C VAL A 92 -20.76 29.50 25.64
N ALA A 93 -21.32 30.71 25.56
CA ALA A 93 -22.06 31.31 26.68
C ALA A 93 -23.58 31.33 26.39
N ARG A 94 -24.37 31.03 27.44
CA ARG A 94 -25.83 31.05 27.34
C ARG A 94 -26.36 32.41 26.85
N ASP A 95 -25.73 33.46 27.34
CA ASP A 95 -26.17 34.83 27.05
C ASP A 95 -25.80 35.25 25.61
N SER A 96 -24.87 34.53 24.94
CA SER A 96 -24.46 34.77 23.55
C SER A 96 -25.27 33.95 22.55
N ILE A 97 -25.55 32.67 22.84
CA ILE A 97 -26.27 31.79 21.89
C ILE A 97 -27.74 31.60 22.22
N GLY A 98 -28.21 32.10 23.37
CA GLY A 98 -29.58 31.90 23.83
C GLY A 98 -29.76 30.68 24.76
N GLU A 99 -30.83 30.72 25.57
CA GLU A 99 -31.04 29.68 26.59
C GLU A 99 -31.35 28.31 25.99
N GLU A 100 -32.20 28.24 24.97
CA GLU A 100 -32.63 26.99 24.36
C GLU A 100 -31.47 26.35 23.59
N GLU A 101 -30.74 27.12 22.80
CA GLU A 101 -29.54 26.68 22.08
C GLU A 101 -28.43 26.20 23.06
N TYR A 102 -28.29 26.88 24.19
CA TYR A 102 -27.32 26.46 25.21
C TYR A 102 -27.75 25.15 25.90
N LYS A 103 -29.07 24.92 26.11
CA LYS A 103 -29.59 23.64 26.59
C LYS A 103 -29.32 22.53 25.58
N ALA A 104 -29.54 22.78 24.29
CA ALA A 104 -29.21 21.83 23.20
C ALA A 104 -27.74 21.52 23.15
N PHE A 105 -26.85 22.54 23.21
CA PHE A 105 -25.41 22.36 23.26
C PHE A 105 -24.96 21.47 24.44
N LYS A 106 -25.54 21.65 25.62
CA LYS A 106 -25.22 20.80 26.79
C LYS A 106 -25.56 19.33 26.57
N LYS A 107 -26.58 19.01 25.76
CA LYS A 107 -26.97 17.64 25.42
C LYS A 107 -26.09 17.00 24.36
N MET A 108 -25.32 17.76 23.56
CA MET A 108 -24.36 17.23 22.59
C MET A 108 -23.30 16.39 23.28
N ASP A 109 -22.75 15.42 22.58
CA ASP A 109 -21.75 14.48 23.12
C ASP A 109 -20.37 14.70 22.49
N ILE A 110 -19.31 14.31 23.20
CA ILE A 110 -17.97 14.24 22.62
C ILE A 110 -18.00 13.24 21.44
N GLY A 111 -17.41 13.65 20.32
CA GLY A 111 -17.46 12.92 19.06
C GLY A 111 -18.50 13.46 18.07
N ASP A 112 -19.48 14.24 18.50
CA ASP A 112 -20.44 14.88 17.59
C ASP A 112 -19.73 15.82 16.61
N ILE A 113 -20.23 15.90 15.37
CA ILE A 113 -19.78 16.89 14.38
C ILE A 113 -20.64 18.14 14.56
N VAL A 114 -19.97 19.26 14.76
CA VAL A 114 -20.62 20.54 15.03
C VAL A 114 -20.15 21.64 14.10
N GLY A 115 -21.05 22.54 13.76
CA GLY A 115 -20.74 23.84 13.19
C GLY A 115 -20.65 24.89 14.28
N LEU A 116 -19.67 25.77 14.18
CA LEU A 116 -19.41 26.88 15.08
C LEU A 116 -19.43 28.18 14.29
N GLU A 117 -20.21 29.14 14.74
CA GLU A 117 -20.19 30.50 14.23
C GLU A 117 -19.84 31.45 15.37
N GLY A 118 -18.99 32.44 15.13
CA GLY A 118 -18.64 33.39 16.17
C GLY A 118 -17.42 34.25 15.84
N GLU A 119 -17.03 35.07 16.81
CA GLU A 119 -15.94 36.02 16.68
C GLU A 119 -14.63 35.41 17.20
N VAL A 120 -13.55 35.67 16.47
CA VAL A 120 -12.20 35.28 16.88
C VAL A 120 -11.73 36.16 18.02
N PHE A 121 -11.25 35.57 19.11
CA PHE A 121 -10.73 36.31 20.25
C PHE A 121 -9.59 35.56 20.95
N LYS A 122 -8.87 36.28 21.79
CA LYS A 122 -7.83 35.69 22.64
C LYS A 122 -8.29 35.66 24.09
N THR A 123 -8.20 34.49 24.71
CA THR A 123 -8.54 34.35 26.14
C THR A 123 -7.53 35.06 27.03
N LYS A 124 -7.88 35.29 28.30
CA LYS A 124 -6.94 35.89 29.29
C LYS A 124 -5.66 35.05 29.49
N THR A 125 -5.71 33.77 29.19
CA THR A 125 -4.57 32.83 29.25
C THR A 125 -3.77 32.76 27.95
N GLY A 126 -4.15 33.54 26.93
CA GLY A 126 -3.45 33.60 25.65
C GLY A 126 -3.93 32.63 24.57
N GLU A 127 -4.95 31.79 24.82
CA GLU A 127 -5.47 30.82 23.84
C GLU A 127 -6.36 31.53 22.82
N ILE A 128 -6.05 31.34 21.53
CA ILE A 128 -6.88 31.81 20.41
C ILE A 128 -8.13 30.94 20.33
N SER A 129 -9.30 31.57 20.37
CA SER A 129 -10.57 30.91 20.58
C SER A 129 -11.69 31.57 19.76
N ILE A 130 -12.81 30.88 19.61
CA ILE A 130 -14.03 31.43 19.02
C ILE A 130 -15.04 31.74 20.14
N HIS A 131 -15.51 32.99 20.21
CA HIS A 131 -16.65 33.36 21.01
C HIS A 131 -17.92 33.03 20.23
N ALA A 132 -18.52 31.89 20.53
CA ALA A 132 -19.63 31.37 19.74
C ALA A 132 -20.88 32.25 19.83
N SER A 133 -21.41 32.61 18.67
CA SER A 133 -22.74 33.20 18.47
C SER A 133 -23.75 32.13 18.09
N ALA A 134 -23.32 30.98 17.51
CA ALA A 134 -24.15 29.80 17.26
C ALA A 134 -23.33 28.51 17.33
N VAL A 135 -23.97 27.42 17.76
CA VAL A 135 -23.43 26.06 17.71
C VAL A 135 -24.49 25.13 17.17
N LYS A 136 -24.23 24.53 16.01
CA LYS A 136 -25.18 23.64 15.32
C LYS A 136 -24.69 22.20 15.32
N LEU A 137 -25.54 21.25 15.70
CA LEU A 137 -25.23 19.83 15.54
C LEU A 137 -25.39 19.44 14.07
N LEU A 138 -24.31 19.04 13.40
CA LEU A 138 -24.29 18.65 11.99
C LEU A 138 -24.40 17.13 11.80
N SER A 139 -23.86 16.36 12.75
CA SER A 139 -23.97 14.90 12.73
C SER A 139 -23.79 14.33 14.14
N LYS A 140 -24.63 13.39 14.51
CA LYS A 140 -24.61 12.73 15.82
C LYS A 140 -23.67 11.54 15.85
N SER A 141 -22.69 11.57 16.74
CA SER A 141 -21.83 10.42 17.00
C SER A 141 -22.57 9.40 17.88
N LEU A 142 -22.81 8.20 17.36
CA LEU A 142 -23.48 7.12 18.09
C LEU A 142 -22.50 6.16 18.78
N GLN A 143 -21.22 6.20 18.38
CA GLN A 143 -20.13 5.45 19.03
C GLN A 143 -19.36 6.36 19.98
N ILE A 144 -18.66 5.73 20.91
CA ILE A 144 -17.82 6.42 21.87
C ILE A 144 -16.38 6.37 21.37
N LEU A 145 -15.72 7.53 21.34
CA LEU A 145 -14.29 7.59 21.02
C LEU A 145 -13.47 7.03 22.19
N PRO A 146 -12.31 6.43 21.94
CA PRO A 146 -11.36 6.05 22.98
C PRO A 146 -10.99 7.23 23.89
N GLU A 147 -10.56 6.95 25.11
CA GLU A 147 -10.16 8.01 26.04
C GLU A 147 -8.96 8.80 25.52
N LYS A 148 -9.06 10.13 25.58
CA LYS A 148 -8.07 11.05 25.00
C LYS A 148 -6.65 10.91 25.58
N PHE A 149 -6.52 10.48 26.84
CA PHE A 149 -5.23 10.43 27.56
C PHE A 149 -4.32 9.28 27.14
N HIS A 150 -4.87 8.22 26.56
CA HIS A 150 -4.10 7.05 26.12
C HIS A 150 -4.08 6.88 24.60
N GLY A 151 -4.89 7.69 23.87
CA GLY A 151 -5.04 7.56 22.43
C GLY A 151 -5.54 6.16 22.03
N LEU A 152 -5.44 5.82 20.75
CA LEU A 152 -5.61 4.47 20.27
C LEU A 152 -4.22 3.83 20.18
N THR A 153 -3.76 3.16 21.26
CA THR A 153 -2.40 2.62 21.37
C THR A 153 -2.25 1.22 20.75
N ASN A 154 -3.34 0.45 20.70
CA ASN A 154 -3.30 -0.89 20.12
C ASN A 154 -3.14 -0.81 18.60
N THR A 155 -1.98 -1.24 18.10
CA THR A 155 -1.58 -1.15 16.69
C THR A 155 -2.53 -1.90 15.76
N ASP A 156 -3.01 -3.09 16.12
CA ASP A 156 -3.97 -3.85 15.31
C ASP A 156 -5.30 -3.08 15.16
N THR A 157 -5.80 -2.51 16.25
CA THR A 157 -7.02 -1.69 16.22
C THR A 157 -6.82 -0.41 15.40
N ARG A 158 -5.65 0.23 15.47
CA ARG A 158 -5.30 1.41 14.66
C ARG A 158 -5.40 1.13 13.17
N TYR A 159 -4.88 0.00 12.72
CA TYR A 159 -4.94 -0.36 11.30
C TYR A 159 -6.36 -0.76 10.86
N ARG A 160 -7.11 -1.49 11.69
CA ARG A 160 -8.48 -1.91 11.36
C ARG A 160 -9.50 -0.79 11.43
N GLN A 161 -9.33 0.15 12.37
CA GLN A 161 -10.18 1.31 12.58
C GLN A 161 -9.43 2.61 12.28
N ARG A 162 -8.84 2.69 11.09
CA ARG A 162 -8.03 3.85 10.67
C ARG A 162 -8.78 5.18 10.83
N TYR A 163 -10.09 5.19 10.63
CA TYR A 163 -10.92 6.37 10.84
C TYR A 163 -10.93 6.85 12.32
N VAL A 164 -10.80 5.93 13.28
CA VAL A 164 -10.63 6.29 14.70
C VAL A 164 -9.18 6.75 14.97
N ASP A 165 -8.20 6.05 14.40
CA ASP A 165 -6.78 6.40 14.49
C ASP A 165 -6.52 7.83 13.98
N LEU A 166 -7.09 8.22 12.84
CA LEU A 166 -7.01 9.57 12.28
C LEU A 166 -7.66 10.65 13.16
N ILE A 167 -8.65 10.27 13.98
CA ILE A 167 -9.28 11.19 14.95
C ILE A 167 -8.41 11.36 16.18
N MET A 168 -7.87 10.26 16.70
CA MET A 168 -7.21 10.23 18.01
C MET A 168 -5.73 10.57 17.94
N ASN A 169 -5.05 10.26 16.85
CA ASN A 169 -3.61 10.39 16.66
C ASN A 169 -3.32 11.37 15.50
N PRO A 170 -3.10 12.66 15.78
CA PRO A 170 -2.91 13.69 14.74
C PRO A 170 -1.70 13.45 13.83
N GLU A 171 -0.63 12.82 14.35
CA GLU A 171 0.58 12.45 13.61
C GLU A 171 0.30 11.49 12.46
N VAL A 172 -0.70 10.60 12.62
CA VAL A 172 -1.14 9.68 11.56
C VAL A 172 -1.74 10.46 10.38
N LYS A 173 -2.52 11.49 10.67
CA LYS A 173 -3.06 12.39 9.63
C LYS A 173 -1.95 13.08 8.86
N ASP A 174 -0.91 13.58 9.55
CA ASP A 174 0.24 14.24 8.93
C ASP A 174 1.00 13.30 7.99
N THR A 175 1.18 12.02 8.36
CA THR A 175 1.77 11.00 7.50
C THR A 175 1.03 10.88 6.17
N PHE A 176 -0.30 10.82 6.17
CA PHE A 176 -1.09 10.70 4.94
C PHE A 176 -1.14 12.00 4.13
N ILE A 177 -1.11 13.16 4.78
CA ILE A 177 -0.95 14.46 4.11
C ILE A 177 0.40 14.51 3.39
N LYS A 178 1.49 14.11 4.07
CA LYS A 178 2.83 14.03 3.47
C LYS A 178 2.87 13.05 2.31
N ARG A 179 2.27 11.85 2.46
CA ARG A 179 2.15 10.89 1.35
C ARG A 179 1.48 11.50 0.12
N SER A 180 0.39 12.22 0.30
CA SER A 180 -0.29 12.93 -0.81
C SER A 180 0.62 13.99 -1.45
N LYS A 181 1.35 14.75 -0.65
CA LYS A 181 2.31 15.74 -1.14
C LYS A 181 3.48 15.10 -1.89
N ILE A 182 3.98 13.94 -1.44
CA ILE A 182 5.03 13.16 -2.13
C ILE A 182 4.56 12.81 -3.54
N LEU A 183 3.37 12.23 -3.69
CA LEU A 183 2.82 11.89 -5.01
C LEU A 183 2.63 13.12 -5.91
N THR A 184 2.19 14.25 -5.33
CA THR A 184 2.06 15.52 -6.08
C THR A 184 3.43 16.04 -6.52
N ALA A 185 4.46 15.96 -5.66
CA ALA A 185 5.81 16.39 -5.98
C ALA A 185 6.44 15.52 -7.08
N ILE A 186 6.24 14.19 -7.03
CA ILE A 186 6.68 13.26 -8.08
C ILE A 186 6.07 13.65 -9.43
N ARG A 187 4.74 13.83 -9.50
CA ARG A 187 4.05 14.25 -10.73
C ARG A 187 4.54 15.59 -11.25
N LYS A 188 4.78 16.56 -10.36
CA LYS A 188 5.33 17.86 -10.71
C LYS A 188 6.73 17.73 -11.31
N TYR A 189 7.60 16.94 -10.70
CA TYR A 189 8.95 16.69 -11.21
C TYR A 189 8.92 16.02 -12.59
N LEU A 190 8.22 14.91 -12.72
CA LEU A 190 8.15 14.16 -13.97
C LEU A 190 7.49 14.93 -15.10
N GLY A 191 6.44 15.71 -14.79
CA GLY A 191 5.81 16.59 -15.76
C GLY A 191 6.76 17.68 -16.28
N ASN A 192 7.60 18.25 -15.41
CA ASN A 192 8.64 19.22 -15.81
C ASN A 192 9.74 18.58 -16.69
N GLU A 193 10.04 17.28 -16.46
CA GLU A 193 10.98 16.50 -17.29
C GLU A 193 10.34 15.99 -18.60
N GLY A 194 9.07 16.32 -18.85
CA GLY A 194 8.36 15.97 -20.09
C GLY A 194 7.83 14.52 -20.13
N PHE A 195 7.68 13.87 -18.98
CA PHE A 195 7.04 12.57 -18.92
C PHE A 195 5.52 12.67 -18.98
N MET A 196 4.90 11.72 -19.69
CA MET A 196 3.46 11.54 -19.78
C MET A 196 3.01 10.50 -18.74
N GLU A 197 2.07 10.86 -17.85
CA GLU A 197 1.39 9.88 -16.99
C GLU A 197 0.39 9.09 -17.83
N VAL A 198 0.43 7.77 -17.71
CA VAL A 198 -0.45 6.85 -18.45
C VAL A 198 -1.09 5.85 -17.49
N GLU A 199 -2.13 5.17 -17.95
CA GLU A 199 -2.78 4.08 -17.23
C GLU A 199 -2.79 2.83 -18.11
N THR A 200 -2.40 1.69 -17.53
CA THR A 200 -2.38 0.38 -18.20
C THR A 200 -3.25 -0.63 -17.44
N PRO A 201 -3.63 -1.77 -18.05
CA PRO A 201 -4.54 -2.71 -17.43
C PRO A 201 -4.02 -3.29 -16.10
N MET A 202 -4.91 -3.37 -15.08
CA MET A 202 -4.66 -4.13 -13.86
C MET A 202 -4.96 -5.62 -14.02
N LEU A 203 -5.95 -5.96 -14.86
CA LEU A 203 -6.29 -7.34 -15.23
C LEU A 203 -5.55 -7.69 -16.51
N VAL A 204 -4.69 -8.70 -16.44
CA VAL A 204 -3.79 -9.09 -17.53
C VAL A 204 -3.91 -10.59 -17.79
N GLN A 205 -3.63 -11.03 -19.01
CA GLN A 205 -3.53 -12.46 -19.33
C GLN A 205 -2.20 -13.03 -18.83
N ASN A 206 -1.10 -12.29 -19.07
CA ASN A 206 0.24 -12.61 -18.57
C ASN A 206 0.68 -11.59 -17.53
N ALA A 207 1.02 -12.07 -16.34
CA ALA A 207 1.67 -11.26 -15.31
C ALA A 207 3.18 -11.44 -15.45
N GLY A 208 3.86 -10.43 -15.96
CA GLY A 208 5.31 -10.43 -16.18
C GLY A 208 5.93 -9.10 -15.74
N GLY A 209 7.27 -8.97 -15.90
CA GLY A 209 8.02 -7.78 -15.52
C GLY A 209 8.54 -7.79 -14.07
N ALA A 210 8.31 -8.87 -13.33
CA ALA A 210 8.87 -9.08 -11.99
C ALA A 210 8.94 -10.59 -11.70
N ALA A 211 9.74 -10.99 -10.72
CA ALA A 211 9.69 -12.33 -10.12
C ALA A 211 8.71 -12.26 -8.95
N ALA A 212 7.48 -12.73 -9.14
CA ALA A 212 6.43 -12.70 -8.12
C ALA A 212 5.25 -13.59 -8.50
N ARG A 213 4.58 -14.17 -7.51
CA ARG A 213 3.36 -14.94 -7.72
C ARG A 213 2.15 -14.01 -7.90
N PRO A 214 1.37 -14.11 -9.01
CA PRO A 214 0.19 -13.29 -9.22
C PRO A 214 -1.03 -13.79 -8.42
N PHE A 215 -2.00 -12.89 -8.19
CA PHE A 215 -3.38 -13.28 -7.86
C PHE A 215 -4.12 -13.63 -9.14
N GLU A 216 -4.94 -14.67 -9.10
CA GLU A 216 -5.76 -15.13 -10.23
C GLU A 216 -7.23 -14.82 -10.00
N THR A 217 -7.97 -14.54 -11.08
CA THR A 217 -9.40 -14.27 -11.06
C THR A 217 -10.05 -14.75 -12.35
N HIS A 218 -11.37 -14.95 -12.33
CA HIS A 218 -12.13 -15.40 -13.49
C HIS A 218 -13.02 -14.29 -14.04
N PHE A 219 -12.93 -14.00 -15.35
CA PHE A 219 -13.77 -13.05 -16.05
C PHE A 219 -15.00 -13.74 -16.66
N ASN A 220 -16.12 -13.69 -15.95
CA ASN A 220 -17.33 -14.43 -16.31
C ASN A 220 -17.87 -14.16 -17.73
N ALA A 221 -17.77 -12.91 -18.20
CA ALA A 221 -18.35 -12.53 -19.50
C ALA A 221 -17.63 -13.17 -20.69
N LEU A 222 -16.31 -13.37 -20.59
CA LEU A 222 -15.50 -14.03 -21.62
C LEU A 222 -15.21 -15.50 -21.28
N ASN A 223 -15.53 -15.94 -20.06
CA ASN A 223 -15.17 -17.26 -19.53
C ASN A 223 -13.65 -17.52 -19.64
N GLU A 224 -12.86 -16.52 -19.21
CA GLU A 224 -11.39 -16.53 -19.25
C GLU A 224 -10.80 -16.27 -17.87
N ASP A 225 -9.67 -16.93 -17.58
CA ASP A 225 -8.91 -16.66 -16.36
C ASP A 225 -7.94 -15.51 -16.62
N LEU A 226 -7.94 -14.55 -15.72
CA LEU A 226 -7.07 -13.39 -15.73
C LEU A 226 -6.22 -13.34 -14.45
N LYS A 227 -5.15 -12.58 -14.51
CA LYS A 227 -4.26 -12.32 -13.38
C LYS A 227 -4.29 -10.85 -13.01
N LEU A 228 -4.06 -10.53 -11.74
CA LEU A 228 -3.74 -9.17 -11.33
C LEU A 228 -2.27 -8.91 -11.64
N ARG A 229 -1.96 -7.74 -12.20
CA ARG A 229 -0.60 -7.36 -12.60
C ARG A 229 0.36 -7.33 -11.40
N ILE A 230 1.57 -7.80 -11.60
CA ILE A 230 2.67 -7.79 -10.61
C ILE A 230 3.68 -6.66 -10.85
N SER A 231 3.64 -6.03 -12.03
CA SER A 231 4.49 -4.94 -12.52
C SER A 231 3.75 -4.15 -13.60
N LEU A 232 4.26 -2.98 -13.97
CA LEU A 232 3.75 -2.11 -15.03
C LEU A 232 4.58 -2.24 -16.32
N GLU A 233 5.74 -2.88 -16.25
CA GLU A 233 6.85 -2.88 -17.20
C GLU A 233 6.45 -3.20 -18.64
N LEU A 234 5.85 -4.38 -18.87
CA LEU A 234 5.65 -4.86 -20.24
C LEU A 234 4.69 -3.99 -21.05
N TYR A 235 3.71 -3.38 -20.39
CA TYR A 235 2.79 -2.44 -21.06
C TYR A 235 3.46 -1.10 -21.35
N LEU A 236 4.23 -0.56 -20.41
CA LEU A 236 4.93 0.72 -20.61
C LEU A 236 5.98 0.63 -21.71
N LYS A 237 6.71 -0.49 -21.82
CA LYS A 237 7.65 -0.75 -22.92
C LYS A 237 6.94 -0.79 -24.28
N ARG A 238 5.72 -1.36 -24.37
CA ARG A 238 4.92 -1.32 -25.61
C ARG A 238 4.57 0.11 -26.01
N LEU A 239 4.36 1.02 -25.05
CA LEU A 239 4.12 2.44 -25.34
C LEU A 239 5.38 3.12 -25.90
N ILE A 240 6.56 2.75 -25.42
CA ILE A 240 7.85 3.19 -25.98
C ILE A 240 8.00 2.72 -27.43
N VAL A 241 7.67 1.46 -27.73
CA VAL A 241 7.61 0.95 -29.12
C VAL A 241 6.63 1.78 -29.96
N GLY A 242 5.52 2.17 -29.38
CA GLY A 242 4.51 3.04 -30.01
C GLY A 242 4.93 4.50 -30.22
N GLY A 243 6.14 4.90 -29.79
CA GLY A 243 6.71 6.23 -29.95
C GLY A 243 6.39 7.24 -28.83
N LEU A 244 5.85 6.79 -27.70
CA LEU A 244 5.74 7.61 -26.49
C LEU A 244 7.08 7.59 -25.76
N GLU A 245 7.95 8.53 -26.04
CA GLU A 245 9.36 8.50 -25.65
C GLU A 245 9.61 8.62 -24.14
N ARG A 246 8.68 9.17 -23.36
CA ARG A 246 8.77 9.34 -21.91
C ARG A 246 7.42 9.06 -21.27
N VAL A 247 7.27 7.93 -20.63
CA VAL A 247 6.02 7.52 -19.98
C VAL A 247 6.26 7.08 -18.54
N TYR A 248 5.28 7.28 -17.69
CA TYR A 248 5.26 6.71 -16.35
C TYR A 248 3.83 6.38 -15.91
N GLU A 249 3.72 5.43 -15.00
CA GLU A 249 2.48 5.10 -14.32
C GLU A 249 2.75 4.99 -12.82
N ILE A 250 1.87 5.58 -11.99
CA ILE A 250 1.83 5.35 -10.55
C ILE A 250 0.59 4.48 -10.29
N GLY A 251 0.80 3.21 -10.01
CA GLY A 251 -0.30 2.24 -9.94
C GLY A 251 -0.17 1.24 -8.82
N ARG A 252 -1.28 0.54 -8.54
CA ARG A 252 -1.27 -0.64 -7.68
C ARG A 252 -0.78 -1.84 -8.47
N VAL A 253 0.09 -2.60 -7.81
CA VAL A 253 0.52 -3.93 -8.23
C VAL A 253 0.21 -4.92 -7.12
N PHE A 254 0.10 -6.21 -7.49
CA PHE A 254 -0.43 -7.24 -6.62
C PHE A 254 0.51 -8.44 -6.63
N ARG A 255 1.06 -8.81 -5.48
CA ARG A 255 1.93 -9.97 -5.33
C ARG A 255 1.39 -10.87 -4.24
N ASN A 256 1.10 -12.12 -4.59
CA ASN A 256 0.53 -13.13 -3.67
C ASN A 256 1.64 -13.78 -2.85
N GLU A 257 2.27 -12.97 -2.02
CA GLU A 257 3.43 -13.30 -1.20
C GLU A 257 3.14 -13.08 0.28
N GLY A 258 4.19 -13.09 1.11
CA GLY A 258 4.11 -12.88 2.54
C GLY A 258 3.59 -11.50 2.96
N LEU A 259 3.18 -11.40 4.20
CA LEU A 259 2.69 -10.17 4.84
C LEU A 259 3.54 -9.87 6.07
N ASP A 260 4.37 -8.83 5.99
CA ASP A 260 5.26 -8.41 7.08
C ASP A 260 5.26 -6.88 7.31
N THR A 261 6.31 -6.34 7.90
CA THR A 261 6.46 -4.89 8.16
C THR A 261 6.83 -4.08 6.91
N ARG A 262 7.35 -4.72 5.87
CA ARG A 262 7.81 -4.09 4.63
C ARG A 262 6.99 -4.49 3.40
N HIS A 263 6.22 -5.59 3.50
CA HIS A 263 5.46 -6.17 2.39
C HIS A 263 3.97 -6.18 2.68
N ASN A 264 3.19 -5.81 1.67
CA ASN A 264 1.73 -5.88 1.64
C ASN A 264 1.33 -6.49 0.28
N PRO A 265 0.34 -7.37 0.19
CA PRO A 265 0.00 -8.08 -1.05
C PRO A 265 -0.43 -7.15 -2.19
N GLU A 266 -0.86 -5.94 -1.89
CA GLU A 266 -1.05 -4.84 -2.83
C GLU A 266 -0.29 -3.61 -2.35
N PHE A 267 0.45 -2.96 -3.25
CA PHE A 267 1.26 -1.80 -2.92
C PHE A 267 1.35 -0.85 -4.11
N THR A 268 1.83 0.38 -3.86
CA THR A 268 1.99 1.39 -4.91
C THR A 268 3.39 1.33 -5.49
N LEU A 269 3.47 1.06 -6.77
CA LEU A 269 4.68 1.11 -7.57
C LEU A 269 4.57 2.29 -8.54
N MET A 270 5.68 2.94 -8.81
CA MET A 270 5.84 3.82 -9.96
C MET A 270 6.88 3.23 -10.88
N GLU A 271 6.52 3.02 -12.13
CA GLU A 271 7.49 2.69 -13.18
C GLU A 271 7.51 3.78 -14.24
N LEU A 272 8.69 4.07 -14.75
CA LEU A 272 8.88 5.02 -15.83
C LEU A 272 9.92 4.50 -16.82
N TYR A 273 9.72 4.87 -18.07
CA TYR A 273 10.57 4.49 -19.20
C TYR A 273 10.85 5.71 -20.05
N GLN A 274 12.12 5.83 -20.46
CA GLN A 274 12.58 6.93 -21.30
C GLN A 274 13.43 6.37 -22.45
N ALA A 275 13.02 6.68 -23.67
CA ALA A 275 13.80 6.38 -24.88
C ALA A 275 15.09 7.22 -24.94
N TYR A 276 16.11 6.67 -25.60
CA TYR A 276 17.39 7.31 -25.87
C TYR A 276 18.22 7.65 -24.61
N THR A 277 18.03 6.88 -23.55
CA THR A 277 18.83 6.95 -22.33
C THR A 277 19.20 5.53 -21.87
N ASP A 278 20.08 5.44 -20.88
CA ASP A 278 20.57 4.21 -20.28
C ASP A 278 20.36 4.20 -18.75
N TYR A 279 20.91 3.19 -18.07
CA TYR A 279 20.80 3.07 -16.61
C TYR A 279 21.55 4.19 -15.86
N HIS A 280 22.58 4.81 -16.45
CA HIS A 280 23.24 5.98 -15.85
C HIS A 280 22.30 7.20 -15.84
N GLY A 281 21.55 7.42 -16.93
CA GLY A 281 20.52 8.44 -16.99
C GLY A 281 19.41 8.20 -15.94
N MET A 282 19.09 6.93 -15.67
CA MET A 282 18.14 6.56 -14.60
C MET A 282 18.71 6.85 -13.19
N MET A 283 20.02 6.68 -12.95
CA MET A 283 20.65 7.09 -11.69
C MET A 283 20.52 8.60 -11.46
N ASP A 284 20.85 9.40 -12.48
CA ASP A 284 20.76 10.86 -12.40
C ASP A 284 19.31 11.35 -12.17
N LEU A 285 18.34 10.72 -12.83
CA LEU A 285 16.92 10.96 -12.61
C LEU A 285 16.53 10.63 -11.16
N THR A 286 16.98 9.49 -10.64
CA THR A 286 16.67 9.03 -9.27
C THR A 286 17.22 10.00 -8.23
N GLU A 287 18.48 10.42 -8.32
CA GLU A 287 19.07 11.41 -7.42
C GLU A 287 18.26 12.71 -7.42
N ASN A 288 17.96 13.22 -8.60
CA ASN A 288 17.24 14.48 -8.75
C ASN A 288 15.79 14.39 -8.25
N LEU A 289 15.11 13.28 -8.52
CA LEU A 289 13.74 13.04 -8.05
C LEU A 289 13.67 13.01 -6.51
N TYR A 290 14.53 12.22 -5.86
CA TYR A 290 14.55 12.13 -4.39
C TYR A 290 14.89 13.47 -3.74
N ARG A 291 15.87 14.19 -4.28
CA ARG A 291 16.25 15.54 -3.83
C ARG A 291 15.09 16.52 -3.97
N PHE A 292 14.42 16.52 -5.13
CA PHE A 292 13.27 17.39 -5.38
C PHE A 292 12.10 17.10 -4.44
N VAL A 293 11.73 15.82 -4.30
CA VAL A 293 10.61 15.40 -3.44
C VAL A 293 10.88 15.75 -1.98
N ALA A 294 12.08 15.46 -1.46
CA ALA A 294 12.44 15.80 -0.09
C ALA A 294 12.38 17.32 0.16
N GLN A 295 12.95 18.12 -0.74
CA GLN A 295 12.93 19.57 -0.63
C GLN A 295 11.50 20.15 -0.71
N GLU A 296 10.67 19.65 -1.62
CA GLU A 296 9.29 20.13 -1.80
C GLU A 296 8.37 19.76 -0.63
N VAL A 297 8.54 18.57 -0.05
CA VAL A 297 7.64 18.04 0.99
C VAL A 297 8.12 18.33 2.39
N LEU A 298 9.43 18.24 2.65
CA LEU A 298 10.03 18.38 3.97
C LEU A 298 10.71 19.74 4.17
N GLY A 299 10.99 20.47 3.09
CA GLY A 299 11.76 21.72 3.12
C GLY A 299 13.27 21.51 3.33
N THR A 300 13.75 20.26 3.27
CA THR A 300 15.16 19.89 3.46
C THR A 300 15.48 18.62 2.71
N THR A 301 16.75 18.46 2.31
CA THR A 301 17.30 17.21 1.78
C THR A 301 17.91 16.32 2.85
N GLN A 302 18.07 16.84 4.07
CA GLN A 302 18.57 16.05 5.20
C GLN A 302 17.41 15.36 5.89
N ILE A 303 17.47 14.04 5.96
CA ILE A 303 16.46 13.19 6.60
C ILE A 303 17.10 12.36 7.70
N VAL A 304 16.30 12.02 8.70
CA VAL A 304 16.70 11.10 9.77
C VAL A 304 15.68 9.98 9.83
N TYR A 305 16.12 8.76 9.64
CA TYR A 305 15.27 7.57 9.76
C TYR A 305 15.87 6.60 10.78
N LYS A 306 15.12 6.31 11.86
CA LYS A 306 15.57 5.43 12.98
C LYS A 306 16.97 5.77 13.51
N GLY A 307 17.30 7.06 13.57
CA GLY A 307 18.59 7.55 14.05
C GLY A 307 19.71 7.57 13.00
N ILE A 308 19.45 7.12 11.77
CA ILE A 308 20.39 7.19 10.65
C ILE A 308 20.15 8.52 9.92
N GLU A 309 21.20 9.36 9.91
CA GLU A 309 21.19 10.61 9.17
C GLU A 309 21.59 10.35 7.70
N MET A 310 20.78 10.86 6.77
CA MET A 310 21.02 10.76 5.32
C MET A 310 20.85 12.13 4.67
N ASP A 311 21.73 12.47 3.75
CA ASP A 311 21.69 13.73 2.99
C ASP A 311 21.45 13.47 1.51
N LEU A 312 20.20 13.60 1.08
CA LEU A 312 19.78 13.44 -0.32
C LEU A 312 20.28 14.58 -1.23
N GLY A 313 20.87 15.63 -0.66
CA GLY A 313 21.50 16.73 -1.40
C GLY A 313 22.87 16.39 -1.94
N LYS A 314 23.55 15.35 -1.40
CA LYS A 314 24.85 14.88 -1.85
C LYS A 314 24.71 13.89 -3.02
N PRO A 315 25.78 13.70 -3.83
CA PRO A 315 25.82 12.59 -4.78
C PRO A 315 25.69 11.24 -4.06
N PHE A 316 24.92 10.32 -4.64
CA PHE A 316 24.75 8.98 -4.10
C PHE A 316 25.96 8.10 -4.43
N GLU A 317 26.32 7.18 -3.55
CA GLU A 317 27.40 6.22 -3.78
C GLU A 317 27.04 5.32 -4.98
N ARG A 318 27.99 5.04 -5.85
CA ARG A 318 27.87 4.11 -6.99
C ARG A 318 28.91 3.01 -6.80
N ILE A 319 28.48 1.78 -6.63
CA ILE A 319 29.34 0.61 -6.40
C ILE A 319 28.85 -0.57 -7.24
N THR A 320 29.76 -1.36 -7.82
CA THR A 320 29.33 -2.59 -8.49
C THR A 320 28.98 -3.67 -7.48
N MET A 321 28.12 -4.62 -7.85
CA MET A 321 27.76 -5.74 -6.97
C MET A 321 29.01 -6.53 -6.54
N VAL A 322 29.95 -6.76 -7.45
CA VAL A 322 31.23 -7.46 -7.18
C VAL A 322 32.08 -6.69 -6.17
N ASP A 323 32.22 -5.37 -6.33
CA ASP A 323 32.97 -4.53 -5.39
C ASP A 323 32.31 -4.43 -4.03
N ALA A 324 30.96 -4.42 -4.00
CA ALA A 324 30.19 -4.43 -2.77
C ALA A 324 30.38 -5.76 -1.99
N VAL A 325 30.31 -6.90 -2.66
CA VAL A 325 30.59 -8.22 -2.07
C VAL A 325 32.03 -8.29 -1.59
N LYS A 326 32.99 -7.78 -2.36
CA LYS A 326 34.40 -7.70 -1.93
C LYS A 326 34.56 -6.85 -0.66
N LYS A 327 33.89 -5.69 -0.62
CA LYS A 327 33.95 -4.73 0.50
C LYS A 327 33.38 -5.31 1.80
N TYR A 328 32.25 -6.01 1.75
CA TYR A 328 31.49 -6.43 2.93
C TYR A 328 31.64 -7.92 3.27
N ALA A 329 31.71 -8.81 2.28
CA ALA A 329 31.92 -10.24 2.49
C ALA A 329 33.40 -10.64 2.46
N GLY A 330 34.31 -9.77 1.96
CA GLY A 330 35.73 -10.08 1.81
C GLY A 330 36.06 -11.06 0.67
N VAL A 331 35.10 -11.33 -0.21
CA VAL A 331 35.22 -12.26 -1.34
C VAL A 331 35.42 -11.49 -2.62
N ASP A 332 36.59 -11.68 -3.28
CA ASP A 332 36.85 -11.10 -4.61
C ASP A 332 36.21 -11.98 -5.69
N TRP A 333 35.04 -11.58 -6.18
CA TRP A 333 34.31 -12.37 -7.19
C TRP A 333 35.02 -12.41 -8.55
N ASN A 334 35.98 -11.50 -8.81
CA ASN A 334 36.79 -11.53 -10.03
C ASN A 334 37.75 -12.74 -10.07
N GLU A 335 38.05 -13.36 -8.93
CA GLU A 335 38.85 -14.57 -8.82
C GLU A 335 38.02 -15.86 -8.98
N VAL A 336 36.69 -15.75 -9.06
CA VAL A 336 35.76 -16.89 -9.19
C VAL A 336 35.49 -17.15 -10.67
N GLU A 337 36.16 -18.14 -11.24
CA GLU A 337 36.05 -18.45 -12.67
C GLU A 337 34.91 -19.44 -12.98
N THR A 338 34.70 -20.43 -12.09
CA THR A 338 33.77 -21.54 -12.37
C THR A 338 32.61 -21.59 -11.36
N LEU A 339 31.53 -22.29 -11.75
CA LEU A 339 30.38 -22.56 -10.87
C LEU A 339 30.81 -23.39 -9.65
N GLU A 340 31.70 -24.34 -9.82
CA GLU A 340 32.21 -25.18 -8.73
C GLU A 340 32.92 -24.35 -7.68
N GLN A 341 33.75 -23.39 -8.07
CA GLN A 341 34.41 -22.45 -7.17
C GLN A 341 33.37 -21.58 -6.41
N ALA A 342 32.35 -21.09 -7.12
CA ALA A 342 31.27 -20.33 -6.48
C ALA A 342 30.53 -21.15 -5.43
N ARG A 343 30.20 -22.41 -5.74
CA ARG A 343 29.54 -23.35 -4.80
C ARG A 343 30.45 -23.72 -3.60
N GLU A 344 31.75 -23.86 -3.81
CA GLU A 344 32.68 -24.07 -2.70
C GLU A 344 32.77 -22.86 -1.77
N LEU A 345 32.79 -21.65 -2.33
CA LEU A 345 32.73 -20.40 -1.55
C LEU A 345 31.44 -20.28 -0.78
N ALA A 346 30.30 -20.56 -1.39
CA ALA A 346 28.98 -20.54 -0.71
C ALA A 346 28.97 -21.51 0.48
N LYS A 347 29.48 -22.73 0.30
CA LYS A 347 29.59 -23.71 1.40
C LYS A 347 30.53 -23.22 2.50
N ALA A 348 31.67 -22.62 2.15
CA ALA A 348 32.63 -22.08 3.11
C ALA A 348 32.05 -20.93 3.96
N HIS A 349 31.11 -20.20 3.39
CA HIS A 349 30.37 -19.12 4.04
C HIS A 349 29.01 -19.54 4.64
N ASN A 350 28.68 -20.85 4.63
CA ASN A 350 27.41 -21.43 5.10
C ASN A 350 26.17 -20.85 4.40
N LEU A 351 26.30 -20.44 3.13
CA LEU A 351 25.17 -20.03 2.29
C LEU A 351 24.50 -21.26 1.69
N GLU A 352 23.19 -21.36 1.85
CA GLU A 352 22.38 -22.40 1.22
C GLU A 352 22.12 -22.05 -0.24
N PHE A 353 22.25 -23.00 -1.14
CA PHE A 353 21.94 -22.82 -2.56
C PHE A 353 21.31 -24.09 -3.14
N GLU A 354 20.54 -23.92 -4.20
CA GLU A 354 19.91 -25.00 -4.93
C GLU A 354 20.78 -25.51 -6.09
N GLU A 355 20.56 -26.76 -6.53
CA GLU A 355 21.33 -27.33 -7.65
C GLU A 355 21.15 -26.54 -8.96
N ARG A 356 20.01 -25.90 -9.15
CA ARG A 356 19.72 -25.06 -10.33
C ARG A 356 20.47 -23.73 -10.34
N HIS A 357 20.98 -23.27 -9.19
CA HIS A 357 21.68 -21.99 -9.11
C HIS A 357 22.96 -22.00 -9.91
N LYS A 358 23.10 -20.97 -10.76
CA LYS A 358 24.30 -20.68 -11.55
C LYS A 358 25.24 -19.77 -10.76
N LYS A 359 26.34 -19.38 -11.38
CA LYS A 359 27.39 -18.56 -10.76
C LYS A 359 26.85 -17.19 -10.31
N GLY A 360 26.01 -16.55 -11.13
CA GLY A 360 25.41 -15.25 -10.81
C GLY A 360 24.38 -15.31 -9.70
N ASP A 361 23.58 -16.41 -9.61
CA ASP A 361 22.65 -16.61 -8.50
C ASP A 361 23.40 -16.70 -7.16
N ILE A 362 24.55 -17.37 -7.15
CA ILE A 362 25.37 -17.48 -5.94
C ILE A 362 25.98 -16.13 -5.56
N LEU A 363 26.43 -15.30 -6.52
CA LEU A 363 26.85 -13.94 -6.24
C LEU A 363 25.73 -13.13 -5.56
N ASN A 364 24.49 -13.29 -6.02
CA ASN A 364 23.33 -12.63 -5.41
C ASN A 364 23.09 -13.08 -3.97
N LEU A 365 23.26 -14.39 -3.66
CA LEU A 365 23.18 -14.88 -2.28
C LEU A 365 24.23 -14.23 -1.37
N PHE A 366 25.45 -14.02 -1.85
CA PHE A 366 26.47 -13.28 -1.10
C PHE A 366 26.08 -11.82 -0.89
N PHE A 367 25.47 -11.20 -1.89
CA PHE A 367 25.01 -9.83 -1.80
C PHE A 367 23.88 -9.68 -0.78
N GLU A 368 22.85 -10.51 -0.84
CA GLU A 368 21.70 -10.50 0.08
C GLU A 368 22.15 -10.71 1.53
N GLU A 369 23.04 -11.67 1.79
CA GLU A 369 23.47 -12.03 3.15
C GLU A 369 24.45 -11.03 3.77
N TYR A 370 25.40 -10.50 2.99
CA TYR A 370 26.52 -9.73 3.54
C TYR A 370 26.53 -8.25 3.18
N VAL A 371 25.74 -7.80 2.22
CA VAL A 371 25.83 -6.43 1.69
C VAL A 371 24.62 -5.59 2.03
N GLU A 372 23.41 -6.07 1.77
CA GLU A 372 22.18 -5.25 1.84
C GLU A 372 22.03 -4.50 3.15
N GLU A 373 22.21 -5.16 4.30
CA GLU A 373 22.06 -4.55 5.63
C GLU A 373 23.06 -3.41 5.89
N HIS A 374 24.14 -3.37 5.15
CA HIS A 374 25.18 -2.33 5.28
C HIS A 374 24.93 -1.09 4.40
N LEU A 375 23.99 -1.16 3.46
CA LEU A 375 23.66 -0.07 2.53
C LEU A 375 22.73 0.96 3.18
N LEU A 376 23.20 1.61 4.24
CA LEU A 376 22.40 2.56 5.03
C LEU A 376 22.27 3.92 4.35
N GLN A 377 23.31 4.37 3.64
CA GLN A 377 23.33 5.63 2.91
C GLN A 377 22.81 5.43 1.48
N PRO A 378 22.30 6.49 0.80
CA PRO A 378 21.85 6.39 -0.59
C PRO A 378 22.94 5.81 -1.49
N THR A 379 22.73 4.60 -2.01
CA THR A 379 23.74 3.84 -2.76
C THR A 379 23.10 3.14 -3.97
N PHE A 380 23.70 3.29 -5.13
CA PHE A 380 23.40 2.49 -6.31
C PHE A 380 24.34 1.29 -6.37
N VAL A 381 23.79 0.09 -6.35
CA VAL A 381 24.53 -1.16 -6.59
C VAL A 381 24.34 -1.54 -8.05
N MET A 382 25.42 -1.53 -8.80
CA MET A 382 25.41 -1.66 -10.27
C MET A 382 25.93 -3.03 -10.72
N ASP A 383 25.71 -3.32 -12.00
CA ASP A 383 26.31 -4.44 -12.72
C ASP A 383 25.94 -5.80 -12.10
N HIS A 384 24.63 -6.05 -12.09
CA HIS A 384 24.07 -7.31 -11.62
C HIS A 384 24.37 -8.47 -12.58
N PRO A 385 24.38 -9.74 -12.10
CA PRO A 385 24.54 -10.90 -12.95
C PRO A 385 23.40 -11.07 -13.95
N VAL A 386 23.74 -11.62 -15.10
CA VAL A 386 22.80 -11.87 -16.18
C VAL A 386 21.71 -12.89 -15.82
N GLU A 387 22.03 -13.84 -14.96
CA GLU A 387 21.14 -14.93 -14.54
C GLU A 387 19.88 -14.42 -13.84
N ILE A 388 20.03 -13.37 -13.02
CA ILE A 388 18.93 -12.78 -12.25
C ILE A 388 18.29 -11.55 -12.92
N SER A 389 18.59 -11.30 -14.20
CA SER A 389 18.22 -10.06 -14.89
C SER A 389 17.64 -10.31 -16.28
N PRO A 390 16.46 -10.96 -16.38
CA PRO A 390 15.94 -11.49 -17.66
C PRO A 390 15.51 -10.41 -18.68
N LEU A 391 15.31 -9.16 -18.27
CA LEU A 391 14.76 -8.08 -19.10
C LEU A 391 15.79 -6.97 -19.39
N THR A 392 17.06 -7.19 -19.01
CA THR A 392 18.10 -6.18 -19.01
C THR A 392 19.16 -6.45 -20.08
N LYS A 393 19.68 -5.38 -20.67
CA LYS A 393 20.74 -5.41 -21.66
C LYS A 393 22.09 -5.84 -21.05
N LYS A 394 22.78 -6.79 -21.67
CA LYS A 394 24.13 -7.19 -21.27
C LYS A 394 25.14 -6.06 -21.46
N LYS A 395 26.15 -6.02 -20.61
CA LYS A 395 27.29 -5.14 -20.80
C LYS A 395 28.13 -5.64 -21.97
N PRO A 396 28.46 -4.78 -22.96
CA PRO A 396 29.25 -5.22 -24.12
C PRO A 396 30.66 -5.72 -23.77
N GLU A 397 31.29 -5.13 -22.75
CA GLU A 397 32.62 -5.47 -22.29
C GLU A 397 32.68 -6.73 -21.42
N ASN A 398 31.57 -7.09 -20.75
CA ASN A 398 31.48 -8.29 -19.94
C ASN A 398 30.03 -8.82 -19.90
N PRO A 399 29.65 -9.73 -20.80
CA PRO A 399 28.28 -10.23 -20.96
C PRO A 399 27.75 -11.08 -19.79
N ASP A 400 28.58 -11.43 -18.81
CA ASP A 400 28.14 -12.09 -17.58
C ASP A 400 27.37 -11.13 -16.67
N TYR A 401 27.52 -9.82 -16.89
CA TYR A 401 26.84 -8.76 -16.18
C TYR A 401 25.96 -7.95 -17.12
N VAL A 402 24.99 -7.26 -16.51
CA VAL A 402 24.01 -6.44 -17.22
C VAL A 402 24.05 -4.98 -16.75
N GLU A 403 23.58 -4.07 -17.58
CA GLU A 403 23.41 -2.64 -17.28
C GLU A 403 22.19 -2.44 -16.37
N ARG A 404 22.31 -2.85 -15.10
CA ARG A 404 21.29 -2.77 -14.05
C ARG A 404 21.85 -2.14 -12.81
N PHE A 405 21.04 -1.39 -12.10
CA PHE A 405 21.30 -1.05 -10.71
C PHE A 405 20.07 -1.25 -9.84
N GLU A 406 20.31 -1.53 -8.59
CA GLU A 406 19.32 -1.36 -7.52
C GLU A 406 19.74 -0.21 -6.63
N PHE A 407 18.76 0.60 -6.22
CA PHE A 407 18.98 1.75 -5.35
C PHE A 407 18.61 1.39 -3.92
N PHE A 408 19.56 1.52 -3.01
CA PHE A 408 19.41 1.20 -1.60
C PHE A 408 19.47 2.42 -0.71
N MET A 409 18.62 2.44 0.33
CA MET A 409 18.70 3.30 1.51
C MET A 409 18.20 2.54 2.73
N ASN A 410 18.84 2.73 3.87
CA ASN A 410 18.46 2.07 5.13
C ASN A 410 18.43 0.53 5.03
N GLY A 411 19.30 -0.06 4.20
CA GLY A 411 19.31 -1.50 3.94
C GLY A 411 18.06 -1.99 3.17
N TRP A 412 17.38 -1.10 2.45
CA TRP A 412 16.17 -1.43 1.68
C TRP A 412 16.39 -1.10 0.21
N GLU A 413 16.01 -2.00 -0.66
CA GLU A 413 15.82 -1.70 -2.07
C GLU A 413 14.68 -0.69 -2.22
N MET A 414 15.00 0.48 -2.74
CA MET A 414 14.08 1.59 -2.97
C MET A 414 13.62 1.69 -4.42
N ALA A 415 14.47 1.25 -5.35
CA ALA A 415 14.19 1.23 -6.78
C ALA A 415 15.09 0.22 -7.49
N ASN A 416 14.62 -0.26 -8.65
CA ASN A 416 15.34 -1.16 -9.55
C ASN A 416 15.26 -0.60 -10.97
N ALA A 417 16.41 -0.53 -11.66
CA ALA A 417 16.50 0.11 -12.96
C ALA A 417 17.55 -0.53 -13.86
N TYR A 418 17.32 -0.41 -15.16
CA TYR A 418 18.27 -0.94 -16.13
C TYR A 418 18.16 -0.26 -17.50
N SER A 419 19.21 -0.50 -18.33
CA SER A 419 19.06 -0.34 -19.77
C SER A 419 18.24 -1.50 -20.30
N GLU A 420 17.13 -1.18 -20.97
CA GLU A 420 16.14 -2.17 -21.41
C GLU A 420 16.70 -3.08 -22.50
N LEU A 421 16.51 -4.39 -22.36
CA LEU A 421 16.80 -5.35 -23.42
C LEU A 421 15.82 -5.10 -24.57
N ASN A 422 16.36 -4.65 -25.70
CA ASN A 422 15.60 -4.34 -26.91
C ASN A 422 15.98 -5.24 -28.11
N ASP A 423 16.80 -6.28 -27.88
CA ASP A 423 17.06 -7.33 -28.86
C ASP A 423 16.03 -8.44 -28.70
N PRO A 424 15.12 -8.63 -29.67
CA PRO A 424 14.07 -9.64 -29.55
C PRO A 424 14.61 -11.08 -29.57
N ILE A 425 15.78 -11.31 -30.15
CA ILE A 425 16.39 -12.65 -30.21
C ILE A 425 16.93 -13.02 -28.82
N ASP A 426 17.74 -12.14 -28.19
CA ASP A 426 18.24 -12.34 -26.81
C ASP A 426 17.07 -12.41 -25.82
N GLN A 427 16.04 -11.57 -25.99
CA GLN A 427 14.87 -11.58 -25.10
C GLN A 427 14.13 -12.93 -25.15
N ARG A 428 13.95 -13.51 -26.33
CA ARG A 428 13.29 -14.82 -26.48
C ARG A 428 14.09 -15.94 -25.82
N GLU A 429 15.42 -15.89 -25.91
CA GLU A 429 16.30 -16.83 -25.22
C GLU A 429 16.20 -16.69 -23.69
N ARG A 430 16.09 -15.45 -23.18
CA ARG A 430 15.90 -15.19 -21.76
C ARG A 430 14.57 -15.72 -21.25
N PHE A 431 13.47 -15.48 -21.96
CA PHE A 431 12.15 -16.01 -21.58
C PHE A 431 12.13 -17.54 -21.62
N LYS A 432 12.76 -18.16 -22.60
CA LYS A 432 12.89 -19.62 -22.63
C LYS A 432 13.63 -20.15 -21.39
N ALA A 433 14.71 -19.48 -20.96
CA ALA A 433 15.40 -19.85 -19.73
C ALA A 433 14.52 -19.69 -18.48
N GLN A 434 13.64 -18.67 -18.45
CA GLN A 434 12.67 -18.49 -17.36
C GLN A 434 11.60 -19.62 -17.37
N GLU A 435 11.12 -20.03 -18.53
CA GLU A 435 10.18 -21.17 -18.65
C GLU A 435 10.82 -22.50 -18.19
N GLU A 436 12.11 -22.67 -18.42
CA GLU A 436 12.86 -23.83 -17.92
C GLU A 436 12.96 -23.81 -16.38
N LEU A 437 13.12 -22.63 -15.75
CA LEU A 437 13.10 -22.47 -14.28
C LEU A 437 11.70 -22.76 -13.73
N LEU A 438 10.63 -22.26 -14.39
CA LEU A 438 9.26 -22.55 -14.02
C LEU A 438 8.96 -24.07 -14.08
N ALA A 439 9.46 -24.76 -15.11
CA ALA A 439 9.33 -26.21 -15.23
C ALA A 439 10.10 -26.99 -14.15
N GLN A 440 11.12 -26.38 -13.53
CA GLN A 440 11.87 -26.91 -12.40
C GLN A 440 11.26 -26.56 -11.04
N GLY A 441 10.10 -25.89 -11.01
CA GLY A 441 9.35 -25.57 -9.81
C GLY A 441 9.58 -24.17 -9.24
N ASP A 442 10.13 -23.26 -10.04
CA ASP A 442 10.24 -21.84 -9.66
C ASP A 442 8.94 -21.10 -10.01
N ASP A 443 8.04 -21.01 -9.06
CA ASP A 443 6.71 -20.39 -9.23
C ASP A 443 6.76 -18.87 -9.49
N GLU A 444 7.92 -18.24 -9.35
CA GLU A 444 8.13 -16.81 -9.56
C GLU A 444 8.71 -16.48 -10.94
N ALA A 445 9.17 -17.50 -11.69
CA ALA A 445 9.71 -17.31 -13.02
C ALA A 445 8.64 -16.86 -14.02
N ASN A 446 9.06 -16.00 -14.97
CA ASN A 446 8.16 -15.39 -15.94
C ASN A 446 7.81 -16.37 -17.09
N THR A 447 6.58 -16.29 -17.59
CA THR A 447 6.17 -16.91 -18.85
C THR A 447 6.39 -15.97 -20.03
N THR A 448 6.59 -16.52 -21.23
CA THR A 448 6.72 -15.72 -22.45
C THR A 448 5.42 -14.96 -22.74
N ASP A 449 5.52 -13.65 -22.94
CA ASP A 449 4.45 -12.81 -23.46
C ASP A 449 4.67 -12.59 -24.97
N GLU A 450 3.93 -13.33 -25.81
CA GLU A 450 4.12 -13.26 -27.26
C GLU A 450 3.73 -11.90 -27.85
N ASP A 451 2.79 -11.16 -27.25
CA ASP A 451 2.46 -9.81 -27.72
C ASP A 451 3.57 -8.82 -27.40
N PHE A 452 4.22 -8.96 -26.25
CA PHE A 452 5.42 -8.20 -25.92
C PHE A 452 6.58 -8.55 -26.86
N MET A 453 6.76 -9.84 -27.20
CA MET A 453 7.78 -10.26 -28.17
C MET A 453 7.54 -9.66 -29.56
N ASN A 454 6.29 -9.68 -30.02
CA ASN A 454 5.89 -9.02 -31.27
C ASN A 454 6.18 -7.52 -31.26
N ALA A 455 5.94 -6.84 -30.13
CA ALA A 455 6.26 -5.42 -29.98
C ALA A 455 7.77 -5.17 -30.11
N LEU A 456 8.62 -5.99 -29.48
CA LEU A 456 10.07 -5.88 -29.61
C LEU A 456 10.55 -6.12 -31.05
N GLU A 457 9.94 -7.06 -31.77
CA GLU A 457 10.25 -7.34 -33.18
C GLU A 457 9.86 -6.18 -34.12
N ILE A 458 8.85 -5.37 -33.75
CA ILE A 458 8.53 -4.10 -34.45
C ILE A 458 9.67 -3.09 -34.25
N GLY A 459 10.32 -3.10 -33.10
CA GLY A 459 11.49 -2.30 -32.78
C GLY A 459 11.29 -1.37 -31.60
N MET A 460 12.05 -1.58 -30.53
CA MET A 460 12.12 -0.69 -29.38
C MET A 460 13.43 0.12 -29.43
N PRO A 461 13.39 1.46 -29.30
CA PRO A 461 14.62 2.26 -29.24
C PRO A 461 15.44 1.92 -27.99
N PRO A 462 16.74 2.29 -27.94
CA PRO A 462 17.50 2.26 -26.68
C PRO A 462 16.71 3.00 -25.60
N THR A 463 16.49 2.34 -24.46
CA THR A 463 15.56 2.83 -23.42
C THR A 463 16.13 2.53 -22.04
N GLY A 464 16.06 3.49 -21.13
CA GLY A 464 16.26 3.28 -19.70
C GLY A 464 14.91 3.19 -19.00
N GLY A 465 14.78 2.24 -18.07
CA GLY A 465 13.59 2.05 -17.26
C GLY A 465 13.93 1.95 -15.78
N ILE A 466 12.96 2.30 -14.91
CA ILE A 466 13.11 2.21 -13.46
C ILE A 466 11.76 2.01 -12.79
N GLY A 467 11.72 1.15 -11.77
CA GLY A 467 10.61 0.96 -10.86
C GLY A 467 10.93 1.47 -9.46
N PHE A 468 10.05 2.29 -8.89
CA PHE A 468 10.17 2.85 -7.54
C PHE A 468 9.12 2.29 -6.59
N GLY A 469 9.54 1.79 -5.42
CA GLY A 469 8.66 1.46 -4.31
C GLY A 469 8.14 2.73 -3.63
N ILE A 470 6.97 3.23 -4.03
CA ILE A 470 6.39 4.48 -3.50
C ILE A 470 6.06 4.36 -2.01
N ASP A 471 5.60 3.20 -1.57
CA ASP A 471 5.30 3.00 -0.15
C ASP A 471 6.59 3.06 0.69
N ARG A 472 7.69 2.46 0.23
CA ARG A 472 9.02 2.56 0.88
C ARG A 472 9.55 4.00 0.90
N MET A 473 9.41 4.74 -0.20
CA MET A 473 9.75 6.17 -0.25
C MET A 473 8.94 6.96 0.79
N CYS A 474 7.64 6.70 0.89
CA CYS A 474 6.78 7.35 1.89
C CYS A 474 7.20 6.98 3.31
N MET A 475 7.52 5.71 3.60
CA MET A 475 8.01 5.29 4.92
C MET A 475 9.26 6.08 5.32
N LEU A 476 10.22 6.15 4.43
CA LEU A 476 11.50 6.82 4.68
C LEU A 476 11.32 8.33 4.91
N LEU A 477 10.57 9.02 4.05
CA LEU A 477 10.37 10.48 4.12
C LEU A 477 9.41 10.92 5.24
N THR A 478 8.57 10.02 5.76
CA THR A 478 7.65 10.34 6.87
C THR A 478 8.12 9.80 8.22
N GLY A 479 9.16 8.96 8.25
CA GLY A 479 9.63 8.30 9.46
C GLY A 479 8.75 7.14 9.90
N ALA A 480 7.86 6.62 9.03
CA ALA A 480 6.97 5.51 9.33
C ALA A 480 7.75 4.19 9.46
N GLU A 481 7.46 3.39 10.50
CA GLU A 481 8.22 2.18 10.81
C GLU A 481 7.81 0.95 10.01
N ALA A 482 6.55 0.92 9.55
CA ALA A 482 5.99 -0.20 8.81
C ALA A 482 5.18 0.30 7.60
N ILE A 483 5.10 -0.52 6.56
CA ILE A 483 4.30 -0.23 5.35
C ILE A 483 2.82 0.05 5.68
N ARG A 484 2.29 -0.60 6.72
CA ARG A 484 0.93 -0.38 7.21
C ARG A 484 0.69 1.02 7.76
N ASP A 485 1.74 1.72 8.18
CA ASP A 485 1.64 3.11 8.67
C ASP A 485 1.43 4.11 7.54
N VAL A 486 1.88 3.78 6.34
CA VAL A 486 1.71 4.61 5.13
C VAL A 486 0.56 4.14 4.22
N LEU A 487 -0.12 3.06 4.56
CA LEU A 487 -1.34 2.57 3.91
C LEU A 487 -2.57 2.95 4.76
N LEU A 488 -3.57 3.58 4.12
CA LEU A 488 -4.82 3.95 4.82
C LEU A 488 -5.55 2.71 5.36
N PHE A 489 -5.72 1.71 4.52
CA PHE A 489 -6.37 0.44 4.84
C PHE A 489 -5.48 -0.72 4.43
N PRO A 490 -4.49 -1.10 5.27
CA PRO A 490 -3.61 -2.22 4.97
C PRO A 490 -4.36 -3.55 5.06
N THR A 491 -3.86 -4.55 4.34
CA THR A 491 -4.36 -5.92 4.46
C THR A 491 -4.08 -6.45 5.88
N MET A 492 -5.11 -7.00 6.51
CA MET A 492 -5.04 -7.54 7.88
C MET A 492 -5.62 -8.95 7.93
N LYS A 493 -5.03 -9.81 8.77
CA LYS A 493 -5.60 -11.15 9.04
C LYS A 493 -7.01 -11.02 9.60
N SER A 494 -7.93 -11.89 9.17
CA SER A 494 -9.30 -11.92 9.66
C SER A 494 -9.38 -12.21 11.16
N LEU A 495 -10.27 -11.52 11.90
CA LEU A 495 -10.45 -11.72 13.35
C LEU A 495 -11.21 -13.02 13.71
N GLY A 496 -11.79 -13.73 12.73
CA GLY A 496 -12.60 -14.93 12.92
C GLY A 496 -11.90 -16.26 12.63
N GLY A 497 -10.59 -16.29 12.46
CA GLY A 497 -9.84 -17.45 11.99
C GLY A 497 -9.40 -18.43 13.09
N ALA A 498 -10.22 -18.75 14.08
CA ALA A 498 -9.91 -19.84 15.02
C ALA A 498 -10.03 -21.26 14.39
N ASP A 499 -10.74 -21.38 13.27
CA ASP A 499 -10.96 -22.66 12.58
C ASP A 499 -9.96 -22.97 11.45
N ASN A 500 -9.16 -22.01 10.98
CA ASN A 500 -8.17 -22.21 9.91
C ASN A 500 -6.79 -22.68 10.39
N LYS A 501 -6.61 -23.03 11.67
CA LYS A 501 -5.35 -23.63 12.12
C LYS A 501 -5.13 -25.08 11.66
N LYS A 502 -6.10 -25.70 11.00
CA LYS A 502 -5.94 -27.03 10.39
C LYS A 502 -5.32 -27.01 9.00
N ASP A 503 -5.44 -25.91 8.26
CA ASP A 503 -4.94 -25.84 6.88
C ASP A 503 -3.49 -25.34 6.78
N GLN A 504 -2.97 -24.61 7.80
CA GLN A 504 -1.57 -24.15 7.81
C GLN A 504 -0.56 -25.16 8.36
N ALA A 505 -1.02 -26.29 8.92
CA ALA A 505 -0.14 -27.41 9.29
C ALA A 505 0.04 -28.44 8.16
N ALA A 506 -0.57 -28.22 7.00
CA ALA A 506 -0.50 -29.10 5.83
C ALA A 506 0.53 -28.67 4.78
N GLU A 507 1.09 -27.45 4.88
CA GLU A 507 2.06 -26.95 3.89
C GLU A 507 3.54 -27.24 4.20
N SER A 508 3.85 -27.97 5.28
CA SER A 508 5.23 -28.36 5.61
C SER A 508 5.43 -29.87 5.76
N ALA A 509 4.56 -30.68 5.18
CA ALA A 509 4.78 -32.12 5.06
C ALA A 509 4.86 -32.50 3.58
N PRO A 510 5.76 -33.43 3.18
CA PRO A 510 5.83 -33.89 1.79
C PRO A 510 4.46 -34.40 1.36
N VAL A 511 3.99 -33.94 0.21
CA VAL A 511 2.76 -34.41 -0.40
C VAL A 511 2.94 -35.89 -0.73
N GLU A 512 2.47 -36.78 0.14
CA GLU A 512 2.17 -38.13 -0.28
C GLU A 512 1.02 -38.03 -1.29
N GLU A 513 1.30 -38.40 -2.53
CA GLU A 513 0.29 -38.59 -3.57
C GLU A 513 -0.82 -39.47 -3.03
N LYS A 514 -1.95 -38.86 -2.62
CA LYS A 514 -3.20 -39.60 -2.46
C LYS A 514 -3.59 -40.08 -3.84
N LYS A 515 -3.36 -41.34 -4.13
CA LYS A 515 -3.96 -42.03 -5.27
C LYS A 515 -5.45 -41.74 -5.25
N GLU A 516 -5.93 -41.02 -6.27
CA GLU A 516 -7.36 -40.92 -6.55
C GLU A 516 -7.91 -42.33 -6.65
N GLU A 517 -8.79 -42.74 -5.73
CA GLU A 517 -9.58 -43.94 -5.89
C GLU A 517 -10.44 -43.73 -7.12
N LYS A 518 -10.06 -44.38 -8.22
CA LYS A 518 -10.89 -44.43 -9.43
C LYS A 518 -12.17 -45.14 -9.06
N ILE A 519 -13.26 -44.40 -9.00
CA ILE A 519 -14.60 -44.95 -8.82
C ILE A 519 -14.87 -45.87 -10.06
N ASP A 520 -15.09 -47.14 -9.80
CA ASP A 520 -15.43 -48.11 -10.83
C ASP A 520 -16.92 -47.95 -11.22
N PHE A 521 -17.15 -47.16 -12.23
CA PHE A 521 -18.50 -46.93 -12.78
C PHE A 521 -19.14 -48.17 -13.44
N SER A 522 -18.41 -49.27 -13.61
CA SER A 522 -18.95 -50.49 -14.19
C SER A 522 -19.99 -51.23 -13.32
N LYS A 523 -20.07 -50.82 -12.02
CA LYS A 523 -21.01 -51.38 -11.04
C LYS A 523 -22.16 -50.44 -10.68
N VAL A 524 -22.27 -49.31 -11.35
CA VAL A 524 -23.34 -48.34 -11.13
C VAL A 524 -24.46 -48.60 -12.12
N GLU A 525 -25.60 -49.14 -11.65
CA GLU A 525 -26.83 -49.18 -12.42
C GLU A 525 -27.48 -47.81 -12.40
N ILE A 526 -27.53 -47.15 -13.57
CA ILE A 526 -28.22 -45.88 -13.73
C ILE A 526 -29.64 -46.20 -14.18
N GLU A 527 -30.62 -46.07 -13.32
CA GLU A 527 -32.04 -46.09 -13.72
C GLU A 527 -32.34 -44.84 -14.57
N PRO A 528 -32.99 -45.02 -15.74
CA PRO A 528 -33.39 -43.87 -16.57
C PRO A 528 -34.41 -43.02 -15.80
N LEU A 529 -34.13 -41.72 -15.67
CA LEU A 529 -34.98 -40.77 -14.94
C LEU A 529 -36.37 -40.61 -15.54
N PHE A 530 -36.57 -40.97 -16.82
CA PHE A 530 -37.83 -40.86 -17.52
C PHE A 530 -38.07 -42.15 -18.33
N LYS A 531 -39.28 -42.67 -18.25
CA LYS A 531 -39.72 -43.85 -19.01
C LYS A 531 -40.29 -43.51 -20.40
N GLU A 532 -40.53 -42.25 -20.68
CA GLU A 532 -41.09 -41.76 -21.95
C GLU A 532 -40.40 -40.44 -22.37
N PHE A 533 -40.37 -40.14 -23.66
CA PHE A 533 -39.85 -38.89 -24.20
C PHE A 533 -40.77 -37.74 -23.78
N VAL A 534 -40.21 -36.66 -23.21
CA VAL A 534 -40.93 -35.41 -22.95
C VAL A 534 -40.75 -34.45 -24.13
N ASP A 535 -41.82 -33.74 -24.48
CA ASP A 535 -41.77 -32.71 -25.52
C ASP A 535 -40.93 -31.50 -25.07
N PHE A 536 -40.47 -30.70 -26.02
CA PHE A 536 -39.60 -29.57 -25.77
C PHE A 536 -40.23 -28.50 -24.85
N ASP A 537 -41.54 -28.30 -24.93
CA ASP A 537 -42.25 -27.32 -24.11
C ASP A 537 -42.33 -27.75 -22.64
N THR A 538 -42.41 -29.02 -22.37
CA THR A 538 -42.36 -29.60 -21.02
C THR A 538 -40.93 -29.58 -20.49
N PHE A 539 -39.93 -29.88 -21.31
CA PHE A 539 -38.51 -29.81 -20.96
C PHE A 539 -38.07 -28.38 -20.62
N SER A 540 -38.49 -27.38 -21.42
CA SER A 540 -38.13 -25.98 -21.24
C SER A 540 -38.67 -25.32 -19.93
N LYS A 541 -39.66 -25.95 -19.30
CA LYS A 541 -40.22 -25.53 -18.01
C LYS A 541 -39.55 -26.21 -16.81
N SER A 542 -38.59 -27.10 -17.04
CA SER A 542 -37.88 -27.83 -16.00
C SER A 542 -36.68 -27.01 -15.47
N ASP A 543 -36.52 -26.92 -14.14
CA ASP A 543 -35.39 -26.26 -13.49
C ASP A 543 -34.31 -27.32 -13.16
N PHE A 544 -33.17 -27.25 -13.85
CA PHE A 544 -32.04 -28.16 -13.62
C PHE A 544 -30.99 -27.46 -12.79
N ARG A 545 -30.65 -28.03 -11.62
CA ARG A 545 -29.60 -27.49 -10.73
C ARG A 545 -28.54 -28.55 -10.49
N ALA A 546 -27.29 -28.18 -10.70
CA ALA A 546 -26.16 -28.96 -10.23
C ALA A 546 -26.03 -28.84 -8.71
N VAL A 547 -26.00 -29.97 -8.00
CA VAL A 547 -25.82 -29.99 -6.55
C VAL A 547 -24.55 -30.79 -6.19
N LYS A 548 -23.81 -30.31 -5.19
CA LYS A 548 -22.69 -31.05 -4.62
C LYS A 548 -23.20 -31.87 -3.43
N VAL A 549 -23.13 -33.19 -3.54
CA VAL A 549 -23.46 -34.07 -2.42
C VAL A 549 -22.40 -33.90 -1.32
N LYS A 550 -22.80 -33.44 -0.13
CA LYS A 550 -21.90 -33.25 1.01
C LYS A 550 -21.76 -34.49 1.87
N GLU A 551 -22.77 -35.32 1.94
CA GLU A 551 -22.81 -36.54 2.75
C GLU A 551 -23.78 -37.55 2.14
N CYS A 552 -23.42 -38.82 2.13
CA CYS A 552 -24.29 -39.91 1.71
C CYS A 552 -24.26 -40.96 2.81
N VAL A 553 -25.39 -41.16 3.48
CA VAL A 553 -25.54 -42.16 4.55
C VAL A 553 -26.41 -43.30 4.04
N ALA A 554 -25.95 -44.56 4.22
CA ALA A 554 -26.77 -45.73 3.88
C ALA A 554 -27.98 -45.78 4.80
N ASP A 555 -29.16 -45.79 4.23
CA ASP A 555 -30.41 -46.07 4.97
C ASP A 555 -30.44 -47.55 5.37
N ARG A 556 -30.73 -47.81 6.68
CA ARG A 556 -30.72 -49.16 7.22
C ARG A 556 -32.09 -49.82 7.16
#